data_afb22ab4efdc0a68b723293ff87d2421
#
_entry.id   afb22ab4efdc0a68b723293ff87d2421
#
_cell.length_a   1.000
_cell.length_b   1.000
_cell.length_c   1.000
_cell.angle_alpha   90.00
_cell.angle_beta   90.00
_cell.angle_gamma   90.00
#
_symmetry.space_group_name_H-M   'P 1'
#
loop_
_entity.id
_entity.type
_entity.pdbx_description
1 polymer ?
#
loop_
_entity_poly.entity_id
_entity_poly.type
_entity_poly.pdbx_seq_one_letter_code
_entity_poly.pdbx_strand_id
1 'polypeptide(L)'
;MSRQSSRRKFLQNTSAIGAAVFVGGSVDLRAQERSANEKLNVVSFGVGGKGGSDSSNAATFGNVLAICDVDRGTLEGKGASDGFKSAEKFTDYREVLAKYGKKIDIATVSTPDHMHGPISLACMRLGISCYTQKPLTRTIYEARLLATVAKETGVCTQMGNQGTALDSSREAIAQIQSGVLGTLKEVYAWSNRPVWAQGPGRRMTMEKFSAQALKEDPENAAKLIAKKKEEIEKALEKVDWKSWIGVAPTREFWPGIYHTFQHRGWWDFGTGALGDMACHQLTVPFASCELRDPISVQAKTTGHDFDSFPASSTIKFEMPETKNRPAIPFYWLDRKGNKPEMSVFEKHGITGVSDSGVLIVGDKGAFYSSDDYCGTYVLKGVEKVKVDFEKAENKGNNDLNNMYELFRAKYANDPKICKSNFIDRAGHTETILLGNLAVWAAAKGGENGAMGEWGEKVEWNAKDLVVTNLADLKTPHVADLIKPKYADGHRLD
;
A
#
# COMPACT_ATOMS: atom_id res chain seq x y z
N MET A 1 -4.25 17.43 47.03
CA MET A 1 -4.02 18.66 46.24
C MET A 1 -3.75 18.26 44.80
N SER A 2 -4.73 18.44 43.94
CA SER A 2 -4.77 17.98 42.54
C SER A 2 -4.00 18.95 41.64
N ARG A 3 -3.12 18.40 40.78
CA ARG A 3 -2.53 19.16 39.67
C ARG A 3 -3.40 19.00 38.42
N GLN A 4 -4.44 19.83 38.31
CA GLN A 4 -5.06 20.15 37.04
C GLN A 4 -4.34 21.35 36.45
N SER A 5 -3.34 21.16 35.61
CA SER A 5 -2.87 22.22 34.71
C SER A 5 -1.98 21.62 33.64
N SER A 6 -2.54 21.34 32.46
CA SER A 6 -1.69 21.14 31.27
C SER A 6 -2.40 21.33 29.94
N ARG A 7 -3.71 21.13 29.82
CA ARG A 7 -4.42 21.27 28.53
C ARG A 7 -4.53 22.72 28.01
N ARG A 8 -4.58 23.68 28.90
CA ARG A 8 -4.74 25.11 28.52
C ARG A 8 -3.43 25.76 28.07
N LYS A 9 -2.26 25.30 28.57
CA LYS A 9 -0.94 25.79 28.12
C LYS A 9 -0.48 25.19 26.79
N PHE A 10 -0.94 24.01 26.43
CA PHE A 10 -0.62 23.38 25.15
C PHE A 10 -1.31 24.10 23.97
N LEU A 11 -2.54 24.58 24.18
CA LEU A 11 -3.30 25.31 23.14
C LEU A 11 -2.84 26.76 22.93
N GLN A 12 -2.05 27.32 23.82
CA GLN A 12 -1.56 28.71 23.70
C GLN A 12 -0.22 28.82 22.97
N ASN A 13 0.54 27.74 22.79
CA ASN A 13 1.87 27.79 22.15
C ASN A 13 1.88 27.33 20.68
N THR A 14 0.73 27.04 20.08
CA THR A 14 0.62 26.65 18.64
C THR A 14 0.07 27.75 17.73
N SER A 15 0.00 29.01 18.23
CA SER A 15 -0.63 30.12 17.49
C SER A 15 0.34 31.01 16.72
N ALA A 16 1.38 30.47 16.16
CA ALA A 16 2.24 31.24 15.26
C ALA A 16 2.88 30.35 14.19
N ILE A 17 2.13 29.99 13.16
CA ILE A 17 2.57 29.76 11.77
C ILE A 17 1.32 29.39 10.93
N GLY A 18 0.99 30.23 9.94
CA GLY A 18 0.13 29.85 8.81
C GLY A 18 -1.33 30.32 8.86
N ALA A 19 -1.57 31.62 8.70
CA ALA A 19 -2.88 32.13 8.32
C ALA A 19 -3.15 31.84 6.84
N ALA A 20 -4.06 30.90 6.55
CA ALA A 20 -4.77 30.85 5.28
C ALA A 20 -6.13 30.16 5.50
N VAL A 21 -7.17 31.02 5.51
CA VAL A 21 -8.59 30.72 5.31
C VAL A 21 -9.16 29.55 6.14
N PHE A 22 -9.38 29.79 7.42
CA PHE A 22 -10.42 29.08 8.18
C PHE A 22 -11.64 29.99 8.28
N VAL A 23 -12.72 29.62 7.60
CA VAL A 23 -14.05 30.11 7.93
C VAL A 23 -14.32 29.69 9.36
N GLY A 24 -14.50 30.68 10.25
CA GLY A 24 -14.69 30.46 11.68
C GLY A 24 -15.91 29.61 11.97
N GLY A 25 -15.68 28.39 12.42
CA GLY A 25 -16.61 27.55 13.12
C GLY A 25 -15.87 26.95 14.31
N SER A 26 -16.29 27.29 15.52
CA SER A 26 -15.85 26.64 16.74
C SER A 26 -16.06 25.12 16.57
N VAL A 27 -14.96 24.34 16.60
CA VAL A 27 -15.02 22.88 16.66
C VAL A 27 -15.58 22.54 18.05
N ASP A 28 -16.86 22.20 18.09
CA ASP A 28 -17.51 21.65 19.28
C ASP A 28 -17.04 20.19 19.40
N LEU A 29 -15.97 19.96 20.17
CA LEU A 29 -15.44 18.62 20.50
C LEU A 29 -16.36 17.92 21.54
N ARG A 30 -17.65 17.99 21.36
CA ARG A 30 -18.55 17.06 22.05
C ARG A 30 -18.48 15.74 21.31
N ALA A 31 -17.84 14.75 21.91
CA ALA A 31 -18.12 13.36 21.63
C ALA A 31 -19.63 13.19 21.81
N GLN A 32 -20.39 13.10 20.72
CA GLN A 32 -21.80 12.83 20.77
C GLN A 32 -21.92 11.44 21.39
N GLU A 33 -22.48 11.33 22.60
CA GLU A 33 -22.79 10.05 23.23
C GLU A 33 -23.79 9.33 22.32
N ARG A 34 -23.27 8.42 21.48
CA ARG A 34 -24.10 7.56 20.66
C ARG A 34 -24.69 6.45 21.51
N SER A 35 -25.94 6.10 21.25
CA SER A 35 -26.53 4.91 21.83
C SER A 35 -25.72 3.68 21.34
N ALA A 36 -25.54 2.67 22.19
CA ALA A 36 -24.81 1.44 21.87
C ALA A 36 -25.38 0.69 20.64
N ASN A 37 -26.56 1.05 20.17
CA ASN A 37 -27.25 0.47 19.01
C ASN A 37 -27.14 1.30 17.72
N GLU A 38 -26.50 2.46 17.77
CA GLU A 38 -26.37 3.33 16.58
C GLU A 38 -25.19 2.88 15.72
N LYS A 39 -25.48 2.45 14.48
CA LYS A 39 -24.43 2.04 13.52
C LYS A 39 -23.56 3.23 13.14
N LEU A 40 -22.25 2.98 13.02
CA LEU A 40 -21.29 3.96 12.51
C LEU A 40 -21.56 4.29 11.04
N ASN A 41 -21.47 5.56 10.68
CA ASN A 41 -21.63 6.04 9.32
C ASN A 41 -20.36 5.82 8.50
N VAL A 42 -20.51 5.20 7.36
CA VAL A 42 -19.43 4.79 6.46
C VAL A 42 -19.55 5.50 5.12
N VAL A 43 -18.40 5.87 4.56
CA VAL A 43 -18.27 6.20 3.14
C VAL A 43 -17.19 5.31 2.51
N SER A 44 -17.32 5.02 1.21
CA SER A 44 -16.37 4.15 0.50
C SER A 44 -15.82 4.85 -0.74
N PHE A 45 -14.49 4.98 -0.81
CA PHE A 45 -13.75 5.54 -1.94
C PHE A 45 -13.05 4.42 -2.71
N GLY A 46 -13.43 4.25 -3.99
CA GLY A 46 -13.08 3.08 -4.78
C GLY A 46 -13.96 1.88 -4.40
N VAL A 47 -14.93 1.53 -5.25
CA VAL A 47 -15.90 0.46 -4.98
C VAL A 47 -15.87 -0.66 -6.00
N GLY A 48 -14.86 -0.67 -6.89
CA GLY A 48 -14.56 -1.75 -7.82
C GLY A 48 -13.52 -2.73 -7.29
N GLY A 49 -13.40 -3.90 -7.88
CA GLY A 49 -12.39 -4.89 -7.51
C GLY A 49 -12.30 -5.16 -6.00
N LYS A 50 -11.12 -4.96 -5.40
CA LYS A 50 -10.95 -5.11 -3.95
C LYS A 50 -11.82 -4.12 -3.15
N GLY A 51 -12.01 -2.89 -3.64
CA GLY A 51 -12.89 -1.91 -3.03
C GLY A 51 -14.36 -2.34 -3.00
N GLY A 52 -14.79 -3.15 -3.97
CA GLY A 52 -16.11 -3.80 -3.96
C GLY A 52 -16.28 -4.74 -2.77
N SER A 53 -15.25 -5.51 -2.42
CA SER A 53 -15.22 -6.37 -1.24
C SER A 53 -15.15 -5.56 0.05
N ASP A 54 -14.23 -4.57 0.13
CA ASP A 54 -14.04 -3.77 1.35
C ASP A 54 -15.28 -2.96 1.71
N SER A 55 -15.92 -2.34 0.71
CA SER A 55 -17.18 -1.60 0.94
C SER A 55 -18.31 -2.52 1.41
N SER A 56 -18.40 -3.76 0.86
CA SER A 56 -19.37 -4.75 1.35
C SER A 56 -19.08 -5.18 2.78
N ASN A 57 -17.81 -5.42 3.12
CA ASN A 57 -17.40 -5.76 4.49
C ASN A 57 -17.74 -4.62 5.46
N ALA A 58 -17.50 -3.37 5.08
CA ALA A 58 -17.86 -2.21 5.90
C ALA A 58 -19.37 -2.05 6.06
N ALA A 59 -20.16 -2.29 5.00
CA ALA A 59 -21.62 -2.27 5.05
C ALA A 59 -22.23 -3.32 6.00
N THR A 60 -21.51 -4.41 6.27
CA THR A 60 -21.92 -5.42 7.26
C THR A 60 -22.01 -4.82 8.66
N PHE A 61 -21.09 -3.93 9.00
CA PHE A 61 -20.97 -3.36 10.35
C PHE A 61 -21.47 -1.93 10.48
N GLY A 62 -21.60 -1.17 9.37
CA GLY A 62 -21.94 0.25 9.37
C GLY A 62 -23.16 0.61 8.51
N ASN A 63 -23.50 1.89 8.54
CA ASN A 63 -24.51 2.53 7.70
C ASN A 63 -23.80 3.28 6.57
N VAL A 64 -24.01 2.88 5.31
CA VAL A 64 -23.31 3.49 4.17
C VAL A 64 -24.05 4.76 3.73
N LEU A 65 -23.41 5.92 3.92
CA LEU A 65 -23.95 7.22 3.50
C LEU A 65 -23.68 7.50 2.03
N ALA A 66 -22.49 7.19 1.56
CA ALA A 66 -22.07 7.48 0.20
C ALA A 66 -21.04 6.48 -0.31
N ILE A 67 -21.01 6.33 -1.63
CA ILE A 67 -19.99 5.61 -2.39
C ILE A 67 -19.42 6.55 -3.46
N CYS A 68 -18.11 6.41 -3.71
CA CYS A 68 -17.39 7.24 -4.67
C CYS A 68 -16.49 6.37 -5.54
N ASP A 69 -16.65 6.47 -6.86
CA ASP A 69 -15.78 5.85 -7.84
C ASP A 69 -15.76 6.66 -9.12
N VAL A 70 -14.60 6.79 -9.74
CA VAL A 70 -14.41 7.52 -11.00
C VAL A 70 -14.92 6.74 -12.21
N ASP A 71 -15.12 5.42 -12.10
CA ASP A 71 -15.76 4.56 -13.09
C ASP A 71 -17.27 4.51 -12.82
N ARG A 72 -18.03 5.17 -13.69
CA ARG A 72 -19.50 5.28 -13.57
C ARG A 72 -20.19 3.92 -13.64
N GLY A 73 -19.68 2.98 -14.43
CA GLY A 73 -20.25 1.64 -14.53
C GLY A 73 -20.09 0.87 -13.22
N THR A 74 -18.90 0.94 -12.63
CA THR A 74 -18.60 0.38 -11.30
C THR A 74 -19.48 1.01 -10.22
N LEU A 75 -19.58 2.35 -10.22
CA LEU A 75 -20.37 3.11 -9.27
C LEU A 75 -21.85 2.76 -9.32
N GLU A 76 -22.43 2.71 -10.52
CA GLU A 76 -23.85 2.32 -10.72
C GLU A 76 -24.10 0.88 -10.32
N GLY A 77 -23.24 -0.05 -10.73
CA GLY A 77 -23.36 -1.46 -10.37
C GLY A 77 -23.31 -1.67 -8.85
N LYS A 78 -22.38 -0.99 -8.15
CA LYS A 78 -22.32 -1.03 -6.68
C LYS A 78 -23.53 -0.42 -6.01
N GLY A 79 -23.98 0.75 -6.47
CA GLY A 79 -25.15 1.43 -5.92
C GLY A 79 -26.45 0.65 -6.08
N ALA A 80 -26.55 -0.23 -7.09
CA ALA A 80 -27.71 -1.12 -7.28
C ALA A 80 -27.69 -2.35 -6.35
N SER A 81 -26.55 -2.68 -5.73
CA SER A 81 -26.43 -3.85 -4.87
C SER A 81 -27.04 -3.64 -3.48
N ASP A 82 -27.35 -4.76 -2.80
CA ASP A 82 -27.92 -4.70 -1.46
C ASP A 82 -26.94 -4.05 -0.46
N GLY A 83 -27.51 -3.24 0.43
CA GLY A 83 -26.74 -2.43 1.38
C GLY A 83 -26.25 -1.09 0.84
N PHE A 84 -26.42 -0.80 -0.50
CA PHE A 84 -25.92 0.44 -1.12
C PHE A 84 -27.01 1.24 -1.84
N LYS A 85 -28.24 0.72 -1.93
CA LYS A 85 -29.38 1.37 -2.65
C LYS A 85 -29.72 2.76 -2.13
N SER A 86 -29.47 3.03 -0.85
CA SER A 86 -29.68 4.34 -0.21
C SER A 86 -28.44 5.21 -0.19
N ALA A 87 -27.27 4.65 -0.58
CA ALA A 87 -26.02 5.39 -0.60
C ALA A 87 -25.99 6.39 -1.75
N GLU A 88 -25.60 7.63 -1.47
CA GLU A 88 -25.42 8.64 -2.51
C GLU A 88 -24.14 8.36 -3.31
N LYS A 89 -24.16 8.65 -4.61
CA LYS A 89 -23.08 8.35 -5.55
C LYS A 89 -22.32 9.59 -5.93
N PHE A 90 -20.97 9.49 -5.94
CA PHE A 90 -20.06 10.57 -6.28
C PHE A 90 -18.93 10.07 -7.18
N THR A 91 -18.36 10.95 -7.98
CA THR A 91 -17.13 10.68 -8.75
C THR A 91 -15.90 11.40 -8.19
N ASP A 92 -16.09 12.38 -7.30
CA ASP A 92 -15.01 13.11 -6.62
C ASP A 92 -15.13 12.95 -5.11
N TYR A 93 -14.09 12.43 -4.46
CA TYR A 93 -14.04 12.24 -3.01
C TYR A 93 -14.19 13.54 -2.22
N ARG A 94 -13.76 14.68 -2.81
CA ARG A 94 -13.85 16.01 -2.18
C ARG A 94 -15.28 16.45 -1.99
N GLU A 95 -16.18 16.12 -2.92
CA GLU A 95 -17.62 16.38 -2.81
C GLU A 95 -18.24 15.57 -1.66
N VAL A 96 -17.85 14.29 -1.50
CA VAL A 96 -18.28 13.46 -0.37
C VAL A 96 -17.89 14.10 0.95
N LEU A 97 -16.62 14.49 1.07
CA LEU A 97 -16.10 15.10 2.31
C LEU A 97 -16.73 16.47 2.58
N ALA A 98 -16.97 17.29 1.56
CA ALA A 98 -17.66 18.57 1.70
C ALA A 98 -19.11 18.41 2.21
N LYS A 99 -19.81 17.40 1.71
CA LYS A 99 -21.23 17.16 2.05
C LYS A 99 -21.41 16.45 3.39
N TYR A 100 -20.60 15.44 3.66
CA TYR A 100 -20.78 14.50 4.78
C TYR A 100 -19.71 14.55 5.85
N GLY A 101 -18.61 15.30 5.68
CA GLY A 101 -17.41 15.24 6.51
C GLY A 101 -17.67 15.12 8.01
N LYS A 102 -18.55 15.95 8.58
CA LYS A 102 -18.91 15.91 10.01
C LYS A 102 -19.80 14.72 10.43
N LYS A 103 -20.35 13.99 9.48
CA LYS A 103 -21.26 12.87 9.72
C LYS A 103 -20.58 11.51 9.52
N ILE A 104 -19.38 11.50 8.93
CA ILE A 104 -18.64 10.27 8.61
C ILE A 104 -17.87 9.82 9.83
N ASP A 105 -17.99 8.57 10.20
CA ASP A 105 -17.20 7.93 11.25
C ASP A 105 -16.02 7.16 10.70
N ILE A 106 -16.24 6.43 9.60
CA ILE A 106 -15.26 5.56 8.95
C ILE A 106 -15.29 5.78 7.44
N ALA A 107 -14.10 5.90 6.86
CA ALA A 107 -13.90 5.87 5.42
C ALA A 107 -13.14 4.62 5.00
N THR A 108 -13.60 3.90 3.97
CA THR A 108 -12.78 2.90 3.26
C THR A 108 -12.13 3.57 2.05
N VAL A 109 -10.83 3.36 1.88
CA VAL A 109 -10.03 3.91 0.78
C VAL A 109 -9.37 2.76 0.03
N SER A 110 -9.97 2.37 -1.09
CA SER A 110 -9.56 1.21 -1.91
C SER A 110 -9.42 1.60 -3.39
N THR A 111 -8.85 2.78 -3.60
CA THR A 111 -8.50 3.37 -4.90
C THR A 111 -7.18 2.79 -5.43
N PRO A 112 -6.67 3.19 -6.60
CA PRO A 112 -5.27 2.95 -6.97
C PRO A 112 -4.30 3.57 -5.96
N ASP A 113 -3.10 2.98 -5.84
CA ASP A 113 -2.10 3.26 -4.78
C ASP A 113 -1.79 4.75 -4.61
N HIS A 114 -1.71 5.51 -5.73
CA HIS A 114 -1.37 6.94 -5.72
C HIS A 114 -2.41 7.83 -5.04
N MET A 115 -3.65 7.35 -4.88
CA MET A 115 -4.72 8.11 -4.23
C MET A 115 -4.96 7.68 -2.77
N HIS A 116 -4.29 6.63 -2.27
CA HIS A 116 -4.43 6.18 -0.88
C HIS A 116 -4.03 7.28 0.12
N GLY A 117 -2.83 7.84 -0.03
CA GLY A 117 -2.29 8.90 0.82
C GLY A 117 -3.19 10.13 0.85
N PRO A 118 -3.46 10.78 -0.30
CA PRO A 118 -4.28 12.00 -0.38
C PRO A 118 -5.66 11.88 0.25
N ILE A 119 -6.40 10.80 -0.08
CA ILE A 119 -7.76 10.61 0.44
C ILE A 119 -7.73 10.32 1.95
N SER A 120 -6.83 9.45 2.40
CA SER A 120 -6.71 9.11 3.82
C SER A 120 -6.32 10.33 4.66
N LEU A 121 -5.39 11.17 4.18
CA LEU A 121 -5.02 12.43 4.84
C LEU A 121 -6.21 13.37 4.98
N ALA A 122 -6.97 13.57 3.89
CA ALA A 122 -8.14 14.43 3.91
C ALA A 122 -9.19 13.94 4.93
N CYS A 123 -9.40 12.62 5.00
CA CYS A 123 -10.30 12.00 5.97
C CYS A 123 -9.82 12.19 7.41
N MET A 124 -8.57 11.83 7.71
CA MET A 124 -8.02 11.87 9.07
C MET A 124 -7.98 13.29 9.63
N ARG A 125 -7.69 14.31 8.81
CA ARG A 125 -7.73 15.72 9.22
C ARG A 125 -9.13 16.22 9.59
N LEU A 126 -10.17 15.55 9.09
CA LEU A 126 -11.56 15.78 9.48
C LEU A 126 -12.00 14.94 10.69
N GLY A 127 -11.09 14.16 11.31
CA GLY A 127 -11.39 13.29 12.44
C GLY A 127 -12.07 11.97 12.04
N ILE A 128 -12.02 11.61 10.76
CA ILE A 128 -12.62 10.39 10.20
C ILE A 128 -11.61 9.25 10.33
N SER A 129 -12.04 8.12 10.90
CA SER A 129 -11.26 6.89 10.96
C SER A 129 -11.14 6.24 9.59
N CYS A 130 -9.97 5.65 9.27
CA CYS A 130 -9.68 5.17 7.92
C CYS A 130 -9.33 3.68 7.87
N TYR A 131 -9.99 2.97 6.94
CA TYR A 131 -9.53 1.69 6.41
C TYR A 131 -8.92 1.94 5.03
N THR A 132 -7.62 1.81 4.88
CA THR A 132 -6.95 2.07 3.59
C THR A 132 -6.29 0.80 3.07
N GLN A 133 -6.51 0.47 1.80
CA GLN A 133 -5.91 -0.70 1.18
C GLN A 133 -4.38 -0.63 1.15
N LYS A 134 -3.77 -1.78 1.01
CA LYS A 134 -2.32 -1.94 0.84
C LYS A 134 -1.91 -1.70 -0.64
N PRO A 135 -0.70 -1.22 -0.89
CA PRO A 135 0.19 -0.62 0.10
C PRO A 135 -0.43 0.65 0.69
N LEU A 136 -0.03 1.02 1.91
CA LEU A 136 -0.64 2.16 2.60
C LEU A 136 -0.59 3.44 1.77
N THR A 137 0.52 3.64 1.05
CA THR A 137 0.75 4.79 0.17
C THR A 137 1.61 4.41 -1.03
N ARG A 138 1.71 5.30 -2.01
CA ARG A 138 2.62 5.15 -3.14
C ARG A 138 4.04 5.61 -2.84
N THR A 139 4.23 6.52 -1.89
CA THR A 139 5.55 7.08 -1.57
C THR A 139 5.90 6.96 -0.10
N ILE A 140 7.21 6.98 0.18
CA ILE A 140 7.76 6.85 1.54
C ILE A 140 7.28 8.00 2.43
N TYR A 141 7.33 9.23 1.91
CA TYR A 141 6.93 10.43 2.67
C TYR A 141 5.44 10.40 3.06
N GLU A 142 4.57 9.98 2.14
CA GLU A 142 3.13 9.84 2.44
C GLU A 142 2.89 8.86 3.59
N ALA A 143 3.60 7.73 3.63
CA ALA A 143 3.46 6.74 4.70
C ALA A 143 3.83 7.36 6.07
N ARG A 144 4.97 8.06 6.15
CA ARG A 144 5.40 8.79 7.34
C ARG A 144 4.38 9.85 7.77
N LEU A 145 3.85 10.58 6.80
CA LEU A 145 2.86 11.64 7.06
C LEU A 145 1.54 11.06 7.59
N LEU A 146 1.06 9.92 7.04
CA LEU A 146 -0.13 9.24 7.56
C LEU A 146 0.05 8.80 9.01
N ALA A 147 1.22 8.25 9.38
CA ALA A 147 1.50 7.89 10.77
C ALA A 147 1.53 9.10 11.69
N THR A 148 2.08 10.22 11.22
CA THR A 148 2.14 11.49 11.97
C THR A 148 0.73 12.01 12.23
N VAL A 149 -0.08 12.14 11.17
CA VAL A 149 -1.46 12.65 11.28
C VAL A 149 -2.35 11.71 12.11
N ALA A 150 -2.17 10.38 11.99
CA ALA A 150 -2.89 9.42 12.84
C ALA A 150 -2.58 9.63 14.32
N LYS A 151 -1.31 9.91 14.67
CA LYS A 151 -0.89 10.25 16.04
C LYS A 151 -1.50 11.58 16.53
N GLU A 152 -1.47 12.60 15.69
CA GLU A 152 -1.94 13.94 16.02
C GLU A 152 -3.46 13.99 16.22
N THR A 153 -4.21 13.31 15.36
CA THR A 153 -5.67 13.31 15.37
C THR A 153 -6.27 12.27 16.32
N GLY A 154 -5.52 11.22 16.66
CA GLY A 154 -5.99 10.11 17.49
C GLY A 154 -7.09 9.25 16.85
N VAL A 155 -7.32 9.38 15.55
CA VAL A 155 -8.32 8.57 14.83
C VAL A 155 -7.88 7.10 14.74
N CYS A 156 -8.84 6.19 14.71
CA CYS A 156 -8.58 4.78 14.48
C CYS A 156 -8.23 4.55 13.00
N THR A 157 -7.19 3.80 12.74
CA THR A 157 -6.73 3.51 11.38
C THR A 157 -6.41 2.03 11.21
N GLN A 158 -6.69 1.48 10.03
CA GLN A 158 -6.41 0.09 9.70
C GLN A 158 -5.99 -0.01 8.24
N MET A 159 -4.80 -0.55 7.97
CA MET A 159 -4.40 -0.91 6.62
C MET A 159 -5.06 -2.24 6.22
N GLY A 160 -5.50 -2.37 4.97
CA GLY A 160 -6.07 -3.60 4.40
C GLY A 160 -5.04 -4.73 4.25
N ASN A 161 -4.30 -5.02 5.33
CA ASN A 161 -3.33 -6.11 5.42
C ASN A 161 -3.94 -7.28 6.18
N GLN A 162 -4.78 -8.05 5.49
CA GLN A 162 -5.63 -9.09 6.05
C GLN A 162 -4.87 -10.19 6.79
N GLY A 163 -3.59 -10.44 6.44
CA GLY A 163 -2.74 -11.40 7.13
C GLY A 163 -2.55 -11.10 8.62
N THR A 164 -2.67 -9.83 9.03
CA THR A 164 -2.60 -9.44 10.45
C THR A 164 -3.80 -9.94 11.29
N ALA A 165 -4.88 -10.30 10.63
CA ALA A 165 -6.12 -10.81 11.22
C ALA A 165 -6.26 -12.34 11.06
N LEU A 166 -5.14 -13.07 10.98
CA LEU A 166 -5.05 -14.53 11.01
C LEU A 166 -4.37 -15.00 12.28
N ASP A 167 -4.97 -15.95 12.98
CA ASP A 167 -4.39 -16.59 14.18
C ASP A 167 -3.03 -17.22 13.88
N SER A 168 -2.91 -17.90 12.72
CA SER A 168 -1.65 -18.53 12.28
C SER A 168 -0.51 -17.53 12.08
N SER A 169 -0.79 -16.35 11.52
CA SER A 169 0.23 -15.31 11.38
C SER A 169 0.64 -14.72 12.73
N ARG A 170 -0.30 -14.55 13.65
CA ARG A 170 -0.03 -14.07 15.02
C ARG A 170 0.76 -15.11 15.83
N GLU A 171 0.39 -16.40 15.71
CA GLU A 171 1.15 -17.50 16.27
C GLU A 171 2.58 -17.54 15.70
N ALA A 172 2.73 -17.44 14.38
CA ALA A 172 4.02 -17.44 13.71
C ALA A 172 4.95 -16.33 14.23
N ILE A 173 4.42 -15.12 14.40
CA ILE A 173 5.17 -13.99 14.98
C ILE A 173 5.65 -14.36 16.39
N ALA A 174 4.76 -14.87 17.25
CA ALA A 174 5.11 -15.25 18.61
C ALA A 174 6.12 -16.40 18.65
N GLN A 175 6.02 -17.40 17.76
CA GLN A 175 7.00 -18.48 17.63
C GLN A 175 8.40 -17.96 17.33
N ILE A 176 8.54 -17.06 16.33
CA ILE A 176 9.85 -16.51 15.95
C ILE A 176 10.40 -15.62 17.07
N GLN A 177 9.55 -14.78 17.68
CA GLN A 177 9.94 -13.90 18.79
C GLN A 177 10.34 -14.67 20.06
N SER A 178 9.88 -15.91 20.24
CA SER A 178 10.35 -16.77 21.33
C SER A 178 11.81 -17.18 21.21
N GLY A 179 12.46 -16.90 20.05
CA GLY A 179 13.83 -17.29 19.78
C GLY A 179 13.98 -18.75 19.32
N VAL A 180 12.89 -19.42 18.92
CA VAL A 180 12.91 -20.83 18.50
C VAL A 180 13.87 -21.08 17.35
N LEU A 181 14.07 -20.13 16.44
CA LEU A 181 15.01 -20.22 15.30
C LEU A 181 16.48 -19.96 15.70
N GLY A 182 16.74 -19.55 16.95
CA GLY A 182 18.07 -19.10 17.40
C GLY A 182 18.40 -17.70 16.87
N THR A 183 19.68 -17.46 16.59
CA THR A 183 20.16 -16.18 16.02
C THR A 183 19.76 -16.07 14.57
N LEU A 184 18.96 -15.06 14.22
CA LEU A 184 18.54 -14.83 12.83
C LEU A 184 19.73 -14.50 11.93
N LYS A 185 19.72 -14.99 10.70
CA LYS A 185 20.80 -14.86 9.72
C LYS A 185 20.38 -14.12 8.47
N GLU A 186 19.23 -14.47 7.91
CA GLU A 186 18.74 -13.91 6.64
C GLU A 186 17.23 -14.14 6.50
N VAL A 187 16.61 -13.29 5.69
CA VAL A 187 15.19 -13.35 5.38
C VAL A 187 15.00 -13.28 3.87
N TYR A 188 14.13 -14.12 3.33
CA TYR A 188 13.71 -14.12 1.94
C TYR A 188 12.20 -14.03 1.85
N ALA A 189 11.70 -13.20 0.93
CA ALA A 189 10.31 -13.20 0.50
C ALA A 189 10.27 -13.14 -1.03
N TRP A 190 9.40 -13.91 -1.66
CA TRP A 190 9.27 -13.94 -3.11
C TRP A 190 7.83 -14.09 -3.53
N SER A 191 7.51 -13.59 -4.74
CA SER A 191 6.17 -13.59 -5.28
C SER A 191 6.15 -13.96 -6.77
N ASN A 192 5.13 -14.67 -7.18
CA ASN A 192 4.85 -14.97 -8.60
C ASN A 192 4.31 -13.74 -9.37
N ARG A 193 4.16 -12.60 -8.72
CA ARG A 193 3.73 -11.33 -9.36
C ARG A 193 4.90 -10.71 -10.14
N PRO A 194 4.61 -9.88 -11.17
CA PRO A 194 3.29 -9.35 -11.53
C PRO A 194 2.46 -10.34 -12.37
N VAL A 195 1.12 -10.23 -12.24
CA VAL A 195 0.14 -10.84 -13.15
C VAL A 195 -0.50 -9.82 -14.08
N TRP A 196 -0.14 -8.56 -13.93
CA TRP A 196 -0.43 -7.45 -14.85
C TRP A 196 0.75 -7.20 -15.76
N ALA A 197 0.49 -6.44 -16.81
CA ALA A 197 1.53 -6.10 -17.76
C ALA A 197 2.41 -4.96 -17.24
N GLN A 198 3.73 -5.16 -17.21
CA GLN A 198 4.75 -4.14 -16.96
C GLN A 198 6.03 -4.44 -17.73
N GLY A 199 6.94 -3.48 -17.80
CA GLY A 199 8.17 -3.51 -18.59
C GLY A 199 8.27 -2.29 -19.51
N PRO A 200 9.43 -2.07 -20.13
CA PRO A 200 9.68 -0.88 -20.95
C PRO A 200 8.82 -0.83 -22.22
N GLY A 201 8.61 0.38 -22.75
CA GLY A 201 7.95 0.62 -24.04
C GLY A 201 6.43 0.50 -24.03
N ARG A 202 5.80 0.35 -22.88
CA ARG A 202 4.35 0.08 -22.79
C ARG A 202 3.46 1.31 -22.91
N ARG A 203 4.00 2.50 -22.68
CA ARG A 203 3.21 3.73 -22.81
C ARG A 203 2.75 3.93 -24.24
N MET A 204 1.44 4.10 -24.40
CA MET A 204 0.80 4.40 -25.68
C MET A 204 0.25 5.82 -25.69
N THR A 205 0.40 6.52 -26.81
CA THR A 205 -0.18 7.83 -27.09
C THR A 205 -0.81 7.82 -28.47
N MET A 206 -1.70 8.77 -28.77
CA MET A 206 -2.27 8.88 -30.12
C MET A 206 -1.19 9.13 -31.17
N GLU A 207 -0.12 9.84 -30.84
CA GLU A 207 1.03 10.06 -31.72
C GLU A 207 1.71 8.74 -32.11
N LYS A 208 2.09 7.92 -31.08
CA LYS A 208 2.71 6.60 -31.31
C LYS A 208 1.80 5.68 -32.12
N PHE A 209 0.53 5.62 -31.75
CA PHE A 209 -0.45 4.79 -32.46
C PHE A 209 -0.60 5.22 -33.91
N SER A 210 -0.69 6.54 -34.19
CA SER A 210 -0.81 7.09 -35.55
C SER A 210 0.43 6.79 -36.39
N ALA A 211 1.63 6.95 -35.81
CA ALA A 211 2.88 6.63 -36.48
C ALA A 211 2.97 5.11 -36.80
N GLN A 212 2.55 4.28 -35.91
CA GLN A 212 2.51 2.82 -36.11
C GLN A 212 1.51 2.45 -37.22
N ALA A 213 0.29 2.96 -37.16
CA ALA A 213 -0.74 2.71 -38.17
C ALA A 213 -0.29 3.13 -39.59
N LEU A 214 0.34 4.31 -39.70
CA LEU A 214 0.88 4.79 -40.97
C LEU A 214 2.02 3.91 -41.52
N LYS A 215 2.80 3.29 -40.63
CA LYS A 215 3.91 2.39 -41.01
C LYS A 215 3.40 1.00 -41.40
N GLU A 216 2.45 0.44 -40.64
CA GLU A 216 1.99 -0.95 -40.80
C GLU A 216 0.90 -1.10 -41.84
N ASP A 217 -0.02 -0.14 -41.97
CA ASP A 217 -1.15 -0.16 -42.89
C ASP A 217 -1.46 1.27 -43.40
N PRO A 218 -0.62 1.83 -44.27
CA PRO A 218 -0.78 3.21 -44.78
C PRO A 218 -2.14 3.48 -45.44
N GLU A 219 -2.70 2.48 -46.13
CA GLU A 219 -3.97 2.62 -46.88
C GLU A 219 -5.18 2.77 -45.93
N ASN A 220 -5.15 2.10 -44.77
CA ASN A 220 -6.24 2.14 -43.79
C ASN A 220 -5.91 2.98 -42.54
N ALA A 221 -4.71 3.57 -42.44
CA ALA A 221 -4.24 4.28 -41.26
C ALA A 221 -5.25 5.36 -40.79
N ALA A 222 -5.80 6.17 -41.67
CA ALA A 222 -6.78 7.22 -41.33
C ALA A 222 -8.04 6.59 -40.65
N LYS A 223 -8.53 5.49 -41.17
CA LYS A 223 -9.70 4.77 -40.64
C LYS A 223 -9.39 4.14 -39.27
N LEU A 224 -8.21 3.55 -39.13
CA LEU A 224 -7.76 2.97 -37.83
C LEU A 224 -7.61 4.04 -36.76
N ILE A 225 -7.02 5.18 -37.09
CA ILE A 225 -6.85 6.34 -36.20
C ILE A 225 -8.21 6.89 -35.77
N ALA A 226 -9.15 7.07 -36.69
CA ALA A 226 -10.50 7.57 -36.41
C ALA A 226 -11.24 6.60 -35.47
N LYS A 227 -11.18 5.30 -35.75
CA LYS A 227 -11.79 4.26 -34.91
C LYS A 227 -11.21 4.26 -33.49
N LYS A 228 -9.88 4.41 -33.36
CA LYS A 228 -9.24 4.46 -32.04
C LYS A 228 -9.65 5.70 -31.24
N LYS A 229 -9.78 6.86 -31.88
CA LYS A 229 -10.30 8.07 -31.23
C LYS A 229 -11.70 7.86 -30.71
N GLU A 230 -12.60 7.30 -31.50
CA GLU A 230 -13.98 6.99 -31.09
C GLU A 230 -14.01 6.01 -29.89
N GLU A 231 -13.15 4.99 -29.90
CA GLU A 231 -13.02 4.03 -28.78
C GLU A 231 -12.59 4.74 -27.49
N ILE A 232 -11.62 5.64 -27.57
CA ILE A 232 -11.15 6.44 -26.42
C ILE A 232 -12.24 7.37 -25.90
N GLU A 233 -12.94 8.08 -26.79
CA GLU A 233 -14.04 8.98 -26.44
C GLU A 233 -15.16 8.23 -25.71
N LYS A 234 -15.62 7.10 -26.25
CA LYS A 234 -16.63 6.24 -25.61
C LYS A 234 -16.19 5.71 -24.23
N ALA A 235 -14.91 5.41 -24.07
CA ALA A 235 -14.39 4.95 -22.78
C ALA A 235 -14.34 6.10 -21.76
N LEU A 236 -14.00 7.32 -22.19
CA LEU A 236 -13.99 8.53 -21.37
C LEU A 236 -15.39 8.97 -20.90
N GLU A 237 -16.47 8.61 -21.62
CA GLU A 237 -17.83 8.80 -21.12
C GLU A 237 -18.11 8.04 -19.83
N LYS A 238 -17.41 6.91 -19.62
CA LYS A 238 -17.60 6.02 -18.45
C LYS A 238 -16.62 6.32 -17.32
N VAL A 239 -15.44 6.89 -17.61
CA VAL A 239 -14.39 7.11 -16.62
C VAL A 239 -14.09 8.59 -16.52
N ASP A 240 -14.22 9.17 -15.33
CA ASP A 240 -13.68 10.50 -15.04
C ASP A 240 -12.15 10.41 -14.94
N TRP A 241 -11.50 10.54 -16.13
CA TRP A 241 -10.06 10.37 -16.24
C TRP A 241 -9.27 11.41 -15.45
N LYS A 242 -9.78 12.64 -15.35
CA LYS A 242 -9.14 13.70 -14.57
C LYS A 242 -9.10 13.33 -13.09
N SER A 243 -10.21 12.90 -12.53
CA SER A 243 -10.30 12.44 -11.14
C SER A 243 -9.52 11.15 -10.91
N TRP A 244 -9.42 10.27 -11.92
CA TRP A 244 -8.61 9.06 -11.85
C TRP A 244 -7.11 9.37 -11.78
N ILE A 245 -6.60 10.30 -12.60
CA ILE A 245 -5.21 10.81 -12.56
C ILE A 245 -4.90 11.39 -11.18
N GLY A 246 -5.83 12.14 -10.60
CA GLY A 246 -5.71 12.70 -9.26
C GLY A 246 -4.41 13.48 -9.08
N VAL A 247 -3.54 13.02 -8.19
CA VAL A 247 -2.27 13.69 -7.84
C VAL A 247 -1.11 13.40 -8.79
N ALA A 248 -1.28 12.47 -9.74
CA ALA A 248 -0.23 12.08 -10.65
C ALA A 248 -0.08 13.07 -11.82
N PRO A 249 1.06 13.08 -12.53
CA PRO A 249 1.23 13.87 -13.74
C PRO A 249 0.19 13.50 -14.81
N THR A 250 -0.35 14.51 -15.49
CA THR A 250 -1.34 14.34 -16.56
C THR A 250 -0.78 13.50 -17.70
N ARG A 251 -1.57 12.55 -18.19
CA ARG A 251 -1.26 11.74 -19.38
C ARG A 251 -2.52 11.36 -20.14
N GLU A 252 -2.34 11.03 -21.42
CA GLU A 252 -3.45 10.59 -22.26
C GLU A 252 -4.08 9.32 -21.71
N PHE A 253 -5.41 9.28 -21.73
CA PHE A 253 -6.15 8.06 -21.46
C PHE A 253 -5.94 7.04 -22.58
N TRP A 254 -5.72 5.79 -22.19
CA TRP A 254 -5.63 4.69 -23.12
C TRP A 254 -6.35 3.46 -22.55
N PRO A 255 -7.39 2.95 -23.23
CA PRO A 255 -8.15 1.81 -22.74
C PRO A 255 -7.28 0.60 -22.44
N GLY A 256 -7.45 0.01 -21.24
CA GLY A 256 -6.74 -1.21 -20.83
C GLY A 256 -5.26 -1.04 -20.45
N ILE A 257 -4.70 0.18 -20.51
CA ILE A 257 -3.30 0.42 -20.17
C ILE A 257 -3.11 0.78 -18.69
N TYR A 258 -3.99 1.59 -18.11
CA TYR A 258 -3.88 2.08 -16.73
C TYR A 258 -5.01 1.60 -15.83
N HIS A 259 -6.24 1.93 -16.21
CA HIS A 259 -7.45 1.51 -15.53
C HIS A 259 -7.84 0.09 -16.01
N THR A 260 -8.30 -0.82 -15.18
CA THR A 260 -8.60 -0.75 -13.76
C THR A 260 -7.44 -1.31 -12.91
N PHE A 261 -6.98 -2.49 -13.22
CA PHE A 261 -6.01 -3.31 -12.49
C PHE A 261 -4.55 -2.98 -12.85
N GLN A 262 -4.33 -2.43 -14.06
CA GLN A 262 -3.03 -2.23 -14.67
C GLN A 262 -2.20 -1.10 -14.05
N HIS A 263 -2.82 -0.22 -13.24
CA HIS A 263 -2.14 0.88 -12.55
C HIS A 263 -0.89 0.44 -11.78
N ARG A 264 -0.88 -0.78 -11.28
CA ARG A 264 0.23 -1.37 -10.49
C ARG A 264 1.56 -1.38 -11.21
N GLY A 265 1.54 -1.52 -12.55
CA GLY A 265 2.74 -1.58 -13.38
C GLY A 265 3.36 -0.22 -13.72
N TRP A 266 2.80 0.90 -13.25
CA TRP A 266 3.19 2.25 -13.62
C TRP A 266 3.69 3.06 -12.43
N TRP A 267 4.86 3.67 -12.57
CA TRP A 267 5.50 4.44 -11.50
C TRP A 267 4.62 5.55 -10.92
N ASP A 268 3.82 6.23 -11.75
CA ASP A 268 2.96 7.33 -11.30
C ASP A 268 1.72 6.85 -10.52
N PHE A 269 1.29 5.61 -10.69
CA PHE A 269 0.00 5.13 -10.20
C PHE A 269 0.07 3.98 -9.21
N GLY A 270 1.13 3.17 -9.29
CA GLY A 270 1.29 1.96 -8.50
C GLY A 270 2.66 1.84 -7.86
N THR A 271 2.92 0.67 -7.31
CA THR A 271 4.12 0.35 -6.53
C THR A 271 4.81 -0.95 -6.99
N GLY A 272 4.40 -1.45 -8.18
CA GLY A 272 4.95 -2.69 -8.74
C GLY A 272 4.59 -3.94 -7.93
N ALA A 273 5.21 -5.05 -8.27
CA ALA A 273 5.01 -6.32 -7.57
C ALA A 273 5.44 -6.27 -6.10
N LEU A 274 6.49 -5.51 -5.80
CA LEU A 274 6.97 -5.33 -4.44
C LEU A 274 5.90 -4.70 -3.55
N GLY A 275 5.36 -3.54 -3.90
CA GLY A 275 4.33 -2.88 -3.09
C GLY A 275 3.02 -3.66 -3.03
N ASP A 276 2.62 -4.33 -4.13
CA ASP A 276 1.41 -5.15 -4.17
C ASP A 276 1.49 -6.33 -3.19
N MET A 277 2.62 -7.06 -3.14
CA MET A 277 2.69 -8.34 -2.43
C MET A 277 3.53 -8.36 -1.17
N ALA A 278 4.59 -7.55 -1.08
CA ALA A 278 5.43 -7.56 0.12
C ALA A 278 4.67 -7.14 1.38
N CYS A 279 3.64 -6.29 1.25
CA CYS A 279 2.76 -5.95 2.37
C CYS A 279 2.15 -7.17 3.04
N HIS A 280 1.83 -8.21 2.27
CA HIS A 280 1.26 -9.45 2.78
C HIS A 280 2.35 -10.39 3.30
N GLN A 281 3.33 -10.72 2.46
CA GLN A 281 4.37 -11.70 2.77
C GLN A 281 5.28 -11.25 3.93
N LEU A 282 5.52 -9.95 4.06
CA LEU A 282 6.28 -9.41 5.18
C LEU A 282 5.48 -9.18 6.46
N THR A 283 4.20 -9.56 6.53
CA THR A 283 3.41 -9.44 7.76
C THR A 283 4.11 -10.11 8.95
N VAL A 284 4.55 -11.35 8.78
CA VAL A 284 5.27 -12.12 9.81
C VAL A 284 6.72 -11.65 9.93
N PRO A 285 7.55 -11.63 8.86
CA PRO A 285 8.95 -11.22 8.98
C PRO A 285 9.15 -9.80 9.54
N PHE A 286 8.33 -8.85 9.11
CA PHE A 286 8.44 -7.46 9.57
C PHE A 286 8.27 -7.33 11.08
N ALA A 287 7.25 -7.99 11.62
CA ALA A 287 6.95 -7.95 13.05
C ALA A 287 7.91 -8.80 13.89
N SER A 288 8.29 -9.99 13.39
CA SER A 288 9.08 -10.94 14.14
C SER A 288 10.59 -10.74 14.03
N CYS A 289 11.06 -10.23 12.88
CA CYS A 289 12.47 -9.99 12.62
C CYS A 289 12.85 -8.49 12.68
N GLU A 290 11.94 -7.62 13.11
CA GLU A 290 12.18 -6.17 13.23
C GLU A 290 12.80 -5.57 11.95
N LEU A 291 12.18 -5.83 10.78
CA LEU A 291 12.67 -5.37 9.48
C LEU A 291 12.33 -3.89 9.24
N ARG A 292 12.83 -3.01 10.11
CA ARG A 292 12.66 -1.55 10.03
C ARG A 292 13.96 -0.86 9.67
N ASP A 293 13.83 0.30 9.06
CA ASP A 293 14.90 1.29 8.88
C ASP A 293 16.18 0.70 8.23
N PRO A 294 16.08 0.06 7.05
CA PRO A 294 17.24 -0.47 6.37
C PRO A 294 18.27 0.64 6.13
N ILE A 295 19.57 0.28 6.22
CA ILE A 295 20.69 1.22 6.04
C ILE A 295 21.05 1.42 4.57
N SER A 296 20.74 0.43 3.74
CA SER A 296 20.91 0.51 2.30
C SER A 296 20.05 -0.50 1.58
N VAL A 297 19.83 -0.26 0.30
CA VAL A 297 19.10 -1.15 -0.60
C VAL A 297 19.75 -1.16 -1.97
N GLN A 298 19.74 -2.32 -2.64
CA GLN A 298 20.26 -2.50 -3.99
C GLN A 298 19.38 -3.48 -4.75
N ALA A 299 19.23 -3.29 -6.05
CA ALA A 299 18.42 -4.18 -6.90
C ALA A 299 19.16 -4.59 -8.17
N LYS A 300 18.68 -5.69 -8.77
CA LYS A 300 18.88 -6.04 -10.17
C LYS A 300 17.53 -6.30 -10.79
N THR A 301 17.38 -5.93 -12.07
CA THR A 301 16.08 -5.93 -12.74
C THR A 301 16.19 -6.42 -14.19
N THR A 302 15.06 -6.69 -14.81
CA THR A 302 14.97 -6.96 -16.28
C THR A 302 14.98 -5.68 -17.12
N GLY A 303 15.24 -4.52 -16.50
CA GLY A 303 15.25 -3.21 -17.15
C GLY A 303 13.88 -2.52 -17.15
N HIS A 304 13.92 -1.19 -17.11
CA HIS A 304 12.72 -0.33 -17.21
C HIS A 304 13.05 1.00 -17.92
N ASP A 305 12.02 1.74 -18.28
CA ASP A 305 12.09 2.99 -19.04
C ASP A 305 11.69 4.23 -18.21
N PHE A 306 11.69 4.14 -16.87
CA PHE A 306 11.23 5.17 -15.94
C PHE A 306 9.73 5.54 -16.05
N ASP A 307 8.95 4.77 -16.80
CA ASP A 307 7.51 4.94 -16.94
C ASP A 307 6.73 3.73 -16.38
N SER A 308 7.19 2.52 -16.73
CA SER A 308 6.67 1.25 -16.21
C SER A 308 7.71 0.49 -15.40
N PHE A 309 7.29 -0.24 -14.36
CA PHE A 309 8.15 -1.12 -13.57
C PHE A 309 8.79 -2.22 -14.43
N PRO A 310 9.98 -2.72 -14.06
CA PRO A 310 10.58 -3.86 -14.77
C PRO A 310 9.72 -5.12 -14.64
N ALA A 311 9.81 -6.04 -15.59
CA ALA A 311 9.04 -7.28 -15.56
C ALA A 311 9.42 -8.19 -14.38
N SER A 312 10.65 -8.05 -13.85
CA SER A 312 11.14 -8.79 -12.68
C SER A 312 12.22 -8.00 -11.96
N SER A 313 12.29 -8.18 -10.64
CA SER A 313 13.35 -7.61 -9.80
C SER A 313 13.82 -8.61 -8.74
N THR A 314 15.09 -8.44 -8.32
CA THR A 314 15.65 -9.01 -7.10
C THR A 314 16.23 -7.86 -6.30
N ILE A 315 15.83 -7.71 -5.05
CA ILE A 315 16.18 -6.57 -4.21
C ILE A 315 16.82 -7.09 -2.93
N LYS A 316 17.94 -6.50 -2.54
CA LYS A 316 18.62 -6.78 -1.28
C LYS A 316 18.54 -5.55 -0.38
N PHE A 317 18.06 -5.73 0.83
CA PHE A 317 18.05 -4.76 1.90
C PHE A 317 19.10 -5.13 2.94
N GLU A 318 19.91 -4.19 3.38
CA GLU A 318 20.78 -4.35 4.53
C GLU A 318 20.09 -3.81 5.77
N MET A 319 19.65 -4.73 6.63
CA MET A 319 18.92 -4.37 7.85
C MET A 319 19.90 -4.12 8.99
N PRO A 320 19.78 -3.01 9.74
CA PRO A 320 20.66 -2.73 10.89
C PRO A 320 20.52 -3.81 11.98
N GLU A 321 21.48 -3.89 12.87
CA GLU A 321 21.31 -4.64 14.12
C GLU A 321 20.22 -3.98 14.99
N THR A 322 19.58 -4.79 15.79
CA THR A 322 18.64 -4.36 16.83
C THR A 322 19.04 -4.97 18.17
N LYS A 323 18.39 -4.58 19.24
CA LYS A 323 18.62 -5.22 20.56
C LYS A 323 18.30 -6.72 20.57
N ASN A 324 17.51 -7.21 19.62
CA ASN A 324 16.99 -8.58 19.59
C ASN A 324 17.62 -9.45 18.49
N ARG A 325 18.37 -8.85 17.54
CA ARG A 325 19.04 -9.59 16.46
C ARG A 325 20.25 -8.84 15.90
N PRO A 326 21.24 -9.53 15.31
CA PRO A 326 22.33 -8.91 14.57
C PRO A 326 21.81 -8.21 13.28
N ALA A 327 22.70 -7.47 12.61
CA ALA A 327 22.45 -7.02 11.24
C ALA A 327 22.25 -8.24 10.32
N ILE A 328 21.23 -8.18 9.45
CA ILE A 328 20.89 -9.28 8.54
C ILE A 328 20.52 -8.75 7.16
N PRO A 329 20.77 -9.48 6.07
CA PRO A 329 20.19 -9.20 4.78
C PRO A 329 18.73 -9.67 4.73
N PHE A 330 17.91 -8.87 4.04
CA PHE A 330 16.57 -9.27 3.60
C PHE A 330 16.53 -9.20 2.07
N TYR A 331 16.00 -10.25 1.43
CA TYR A 331 15.86 -10.36 -0.02
C TYR A 331 14.39 -10.41 -0.44
N TRP A 332 14.04 -9.60 -1.44
CA TRP A 332 12.80 -9.69 -2.17
C TRP A 332 13.05 -10.14 -3.60
N LEU A 333 12.22 -11.05 -4.11
CA LEU A 333 12.26 -11.51 -5.49
C LEU A 333 10.85 -11.55 -6.07
N ASP A 334 10.67 -11.06 -7.28
CA ASP A 334 9.38 -11.07 -7.95
C ASP A 334 9.45 -11.68 -9.35
N ARG A 335 8.27 -12.06 -9.87
CA ARG A 335 8.01 -12.83 -11.07
C ARG A 335 8.10 -14.35 -10.83
N LYS A 336 7.16 -15.07 -11.46
CA LYS A 336 7.16 -16.54 -11.46
C LYS A 336 8.51 -17.09 -11.92
N GLY A 337 9.09 -17.98 -11.11
CA GLY A 337 10.39 -18.59 -11.34
C GLY A 337 11.58 -17.82 -10.78
N ASN A 338 11.47 -16.53 -10.46
CA ASN A 338 12.51 -15.79 -9.73
C ASN A 338 12.30 -15.99 -8.23
N LYS A 339 13.05 -16.90 -7.65
CA LYS A 339 13.00 -17.29 -6.23
C LYS A 339 14.42 -17.55 -5.69
N PRO A 340 14.60 -17.65 -4.37
CA PRO A 340 15.91 -17.93 -3.79
C PRO A 340 16.52 -19.23 -4.35
N GLU A 341 17.84 -19.31 -4.35
CA GLU A 341 18.59 -20.50 -4.79
C GLU A 341 18.14 -21.74 -4.01
N MET A 342 17.94 -22.87 -4.70
CA MET A 342 17.46 -24.09 -4.07
C MET A 342 18.34 -24.60 -2.94
N SER A 343 19.63 -24.36 -3.01
CA SER A 343 20.61 -24.68 -1.95
C SER A 343 20.26 -24.07 -0.59
N VAL A 344 19.60 -22.91 -0.57
CA VAL A 344 19.14 -22.26 0.67
C VAL A 344 18.04 -23.07 1.35
N PHE A 345 17.14 -23.66 0.56
CA PHE A 345 16.05 -24.51 1.05
C PHE A 345 16.51 -25.91 1.44
N GLU A 346 17.37 -26.51 0.63
CA GLU A 346 17.89 -27.88 0.82
C GLU A 346 18.64 -28.03 2.14
N LYS A 347 19.39 -27.00 2.56
CA LYS A 347 20.09 -26.96 3.88
C LYS A 347 19.13 -27.18 5.05
N HIS A 348 17.85 -26.85 4.88
CA HIS A 348 16.80 -26.98 5.89
C HIS A 348 15.81 -28.10 5.60
N GLY A 349 16.11 -28.97 4.63
CA GLY A 349 15.22 -30.08 4.25
C GLY A 349 13.87 -29.60 3.69
N ILE A 350 13.84 -28.45 3.02
CA ILE A 350 12.66 -27.91 2.38
C ILE A 350 12.67 -28.31 0.90
N THR A 351 11.65 -29.02 0.49
CA THR A 351 11.43 -29.47 -0.90
C THR A 351 10.08 -28.95 -1.39
N GLY A 352 9.90 -28.90 -2.70
CA GLY A 352 8.63 -28.46 -3.29
C GLY A 352 8.34 -26.98 -3.03
N VAL A 353 9.36 -26.12 -3.24
CA VAL A 353 9.26 -24.68 -3.01
C VAL A 353 8.23 -24.05 -3.96
N SER A 354 7.24 -23.36 -3.37
CA SER A 354 6.17 -22.65 -4.09
C SER A 354 6.69 -21.47 -4.92
N ASP A 355 5.87 -20.95 -5.83
CA ASP A 355 6.18 -19.75 -6.63
C ASP A 355 6.04 -18.43 -5.83
N SER A 356 5.46 -18.50 -4.63
CA SER A 356 5.36 -17.38 -3.67
C SER A 356 5.64 -17.91 -2.27
N GLY A 357 6.28 -17.13 -1.42
CA GLY A 357 6.52 -17.56 -0.04
C GLY A 357 7.47 -16.68 0.74
N VAL A 358 7.79 -17.19 1.93
CA VAL A 358 8.70 -16.56 2.91
C VAL A 358 9.61 -17.63 3.52
N LEU A 359 10.89 -17.30 3.65
CA LEU A 359 11.86 -18.10 4.39
C LEU A 359 12.60 -17.19 5.37
N ILE A 360 12.61 -17.55 6.66
CA ILE A 360 13.41 -16.91 7.69
C ILE A 360 14.38 -17.94 8.22
N VAL A 361 15.68 -17.64 8.13
CA VAL A 361 16.76 -18.56 8.51
C VAL A 361 17.40 -18.10 9.82
N GLY A 362 17.48 -19.00 10.76
CA GLY A 362 18.26 -18.86 12.00
C GLY A 362 19.35 -19.91 12.11
N ASP A 363 20.20 -19.82 13.12
CA ASP A 363 21.29 -20.77 13.36
C ASP A 363 20.85 -22.13 13.91
N LYS A 364 19.62 -22.22 14.44
CA LYS A 364 19.04 -23.47 14.94
C LYS A 364 18.03 -24.09 13.98
N GLY A 365 17.36 -23.28 13.16
CA GLY A 365 16.35 -23.76 12.26
C GLY A 365 15.81 -22.68 11.34
N ALA A 366 14.76 -23.00 10.59
CA ALA A 366 14.14 -22.08 9.65
C ALA A 366 12.61 -22.09 9.77
N PHE A 367 12.00 -20.93 9.51
CA PHE A 367 10.57 -20.77 9.26
C PHE A 367 10.34 -20.72 7.76
N TYR A 368 9.41 -21.52 7.25
CA TYR A 368 9.01 -21.51 5.85
C TYR A 368 7.49 -21.42 5.72
N SER A 369 7.02 -20.47 4.91
CA SER A 369 5.64 -20.37 4.47
C SER A 369 5.58 -20.43 2.94
N SER A 370 4.64 -21.20 2.42
CA SER A 370 4.41 -21.41 0.99
C SER A 370 3.28 -20.56 0.42
N ASP A 371 2.72 -19.65 1.21
CA ASP A 371 1.59 -18.80 0.80
C ASP A 371 1.87 -17.30 0.99
N ASP A 372 1.02 -16.48 0.36
CA ASP A 372 1.16 -15.02 0.30
C ASP A 372 0.91 -14.31 1.64
N TYR A 373 0.26 -14.95 2.62
CA TYR A 373 -0.17 -14.34 3.88
C TYR A 373 0.51 -14.90 5.12
N CYS A 374 1.42 -15.85 4.95
CA CYS A 374 1.96 -16.68 6.04
C CYS A 374 0.85 -17.36 6.87
N GLY A 375 -0.26 -17.68 6.22
CA GLY A 375 -1.40 -18.38 6.84
C GLY A 375 -1.11 -19.84 7.13
N THR A 376 -0.19 -20.42 6.37
CA THR A 376 0.32 -21.78 6.55
C THR A 376 1.84 -21.74 6.66
N TYR A 377 2.42 -22.34 7.69
CA TYR A 377 3.86 -22.38 7.86
C TYR A 377 4.36 -23.66 8.51
N VAL A 378 5.64 -23.93 8.32
CA VAL A 378 6.38 -25.01 8.99
C VAL A 378 7.66 -24.46 9.61
N LEU A 379 8.05 -25.03 10.75
CA LEU A 379 9.39 -24.87 11.30
C LEU A 379 10.24 -26.07 10.88
N LYS A 380 11.49 -25.84 10.52
CA LYS A 380 12.45 -26.85 10.10
C LYS A 380 13.69 -26.84 10.99
N GLY A 381 14.12 -28.02 11.41
CA GLY A 381 15.26 -28.17 12.33
C GLY A 381 14.92 -27.87 13.81
N VAL A 382 13.71 -27.36 14.08
CA VAL A 382 13.23 -27.04 15.44
C VAL A 382 11.74 -27.37 15.55
N GLU A 383 11.26 -27.55 16.78
CA GLU A 383 9.86 -27.79 17.06
C GLU A 383 9.15 -26.50 17.54
N LYS A 384 7.83 -26.45 17.34
CA LYS A 384 7.01 -25.37 17.91
C LYS A 384 7.09 -25.40 19.44
N VAL A 385 7.17 -24.21 20.03
CA VAL A 385 7.09 -24.04 21.49
C VAL A 385 5.70 -23.50 21.87
N LYS A 386 5.32 -23.66 23.13
CA LYS A 386 4.09 -23.03 23.64
C LYS A 386 4.30 -21.53 23.69
N VAL A 387 3.45 -20.77 22.98
CA VAL A 387 3.46 -19.31 22.97
C VAL A 387 2.06 -18.77 23.27
N ASP A 388 2.02 -17.60 23.88
CA ASP A 388 0.79 -16.84 24.04
C ASP A 388 0.71 -15.76 22.95
N PHE A 389 -0.45 -15.63 22.33
CA PHE A 389 -0.72 -14.59 21.34
C PHE A 389 -2.20 -14.16 21.38
N GLU A 390 -2.46 -12.91 21.02
CA GLU A 390 -3.83 -12.41 20.93
C GLU A 390 -4.51 -12.97 19.67
N LYS A 391 -5.60 -13.71 19.87
CA LYS A 391 -6.37 -14.27 18.77
C LYS A 391 -7.04 -13.17 17.92
N ALA A 392 -7.20 -13.44 16.64
CA ALA A 392 -7.96 -12.59 15.74
C ALA A 392 -9.47 -12.69 16.07
N GLU A 393 -10.20 -11.66 15.67
CA GLU A 393 -11.65 -11.69 15.70
C GLU A 393 -12.19 -12.79 14.76
N ASN A 394 -13.25 -13.46 15.16
CA ASN A 394 -13.88 -14.48 14.32
C ASN A 394 -15.19 -13.95 13.72
N LYS A 395 -15.12 -13.30 12.58
CA LYS A 395 -16.26 -12.76 11.81
C LYS A 395 -16.52 -13.48 10.49
N GLY A 396 -15.83 -14.61 10.27
CA GLY A 396 -15.99 -15.46 9.09
C GLY A 396 -14.72 -15.64 8.26
N ASN A 397 -13.99 -14.58 7.95
CA ASN A 397 -12.72 -14.63 7.25
C ASN A 397 -11.80 -13.48 7.66
N ASN A 398 -10.54 -13.53 7.21
CA ASN A 398 -9.53 -12.53 7.56
C ASN A 398 -9.85 -11.12 7.05
N ASP A 399 -10.55 -10.96 5.93
CA ASP A 399 -11.00 -9.65 5.43
C ASP A 399 -12.02 -9.02 6.38
N LEU A 400 -13.03 -9.79 6.80
CA LEU A 400 -14.04 -9.36 7.77
C LEU A 400 -13.43 -9.11 9.13
N ASN A 401 -12.52 -9.97 9.60
CA ASN A 401 -11.83 -9.81 10.87
C ASN A 401 -11.02 -8.49 10.88
N ASN A 402 -10.26 -8.24 9.83
CA ASN A 402 -9.44 -7.03 9.68
C ASN A 402 -10.31 -5.75 9.63
N MET A 403 -11.43 -5.78 8.90
CA MET A 403 -12.38 -4.67 8.86
C MET A 403 -13.04 -4.47 10.23
N TYR A 404 -13.47 -5.54 10.90
CA TYR A 404 -14.14 -5.46 12.19
C TYR A 404 -13.26 -4.88 13.30
N GLU A 405 -11.94 -5.13 13.28
CA GLU A 405 -11.00 -4.51 14.21
C GLU A 405 -11.11 -2.97 14.19
N LEU A 406 -11.25 -2.36 13.02
CA LEU A 406 -11.43 -0.90 12.90
C LEU A 406 -12.76 -0.44 13.51
N PHE A 407 -13.85 -1.15 13.24
CA PHE A 407 -15.16 -0.81 13.83
C PHE A 407 -15.12 -0.93 15.35
N ARG A 408 -14.56 -2.02 15.87
CA ARG A 408 -14.38 -2.22 17.32
C ARG A 408 -13.50 -1.13 17.94
N ALA A 409 -12.40 -0.76 17.27
CA ALA A 409 -11.52 0.32 17.70
C ALA A 409 -12.27 1.66 17.77
N LYS A 410 -13.09 1.96 16.76
CA LYS A 410 -13.87 3.21 16.73
C LYS A 410 -14.94 3.24 17.81
N TYR A 411 -15.66 2.12 18.07
CA TYR A 411 -16.63 2.04 19.17
C TYR A 411 -15.96 2.18 20.53
N ALA A 412 -14.80 1.55 20.72
CA ALA A 412 -14.05 1.61 21.97
C ALA A 412 -13.24 2.92 22.12
N ASN A 413 -13.13 3.73 21.07
CA ASN A 413 -12.22 4.87 20.98
C ASN A 413 -10.76 4.51 21.37
N ASP A 414 -10.32 3.30 20.92
CA ASP A 414 -9.00 2.76 21.21
C ASP A 414 -8.29 2.32 19.91
N PRO A 415 -7.41 3.16 19.31
CA PRO A 415 -6.68 2.82 18.11
C PRO A 415 -5.77 1.59 18.22
N LYS A 416 -5.40 1.14 19.43
CA LYS A 416 -4.52 -0.02 19.65
C LYS A 416 -5.17 -1.36 19.33
N ILE A 417 -6.49 -1.39 19.23
CA ILE A 417 -7.24 -2.56 18.77
C ILE A 417 -6.89 -2.94 17.34
N CYS A 418 -6.59 -1.93 16.49
CA CYS A 418 -6.20 -2.13 15.11
C CYS A 418 -4.79 -2.71 15.00
N LYS A 419 -4.66 -3.98 14.59
CA LYS A 419 -3.34 -4.67 14.48
C LYS A 419 -2.58 -4.31 13.19
N SER A 420 -3.22 -3.59 12.29
CA SER A 420 -2.62 -3.04 11.08
C SER A 420 -2.77 -1.51 11.04
N ASN A 421 -2.65 -0.83 12.19
CA ASN A 421 -2.78 0.62 12.28
C ASN A 421 -1.69 1.35 11.49
N PHE A 422 -1.96 2.59 11.07
CA PHE A 422 -1.02 3.34 10.22
C PHE A 422 0.28 3.70 10.92
N ILE A 423 0.28 3.86 12.25
CA ILE A 423 1.49 4.20 13.01
C ILE A 423 2.53 3.07 12.88
N ASP A 424 2.09 1.83 12.95
CA ASP A 424 2.96 0.67 12.82
C ASP A 424 3.24 0.33 11.36
N ARG A 425 2.24 0.44 10.47
CA ARG A 425 2.33 0.03 9.08
C ARG A 425 2.97 1.08 8.15
N ALA A 426 3.13 2.32 8.61
CA ALA A 426 3.95 3.29 7.90
C ALA A 426 5.40 2.79 7.77
N GLY A 427 6.04 2.38 8.87
CA GLY A 427 7.42 1.84 8.81
C GLY A 427 7.53 0.57 7.95
N HIS A 428 6.50 -0.28 7.92
CA HIS A 428 6.42 -1.42 7.01
C HIS A 428 6.38 -0.96 5.55
N THR A 429 5.50 0.00 5.23
CA THR A 429 5.37 0.56 3.89
C THR A 429 6.62 1.32 3.46
N GLU A 430 7.25 2.11 4.35
CA GLU A 430 8.51 2.80 4.10
C GLU A 430 9.63 1.82 3.72
N THR A 431 9.78 0.72 4.48
CA THR A 431 10.77 -0.33 4.19
C THR A 431 10.54 -0.95 2.81
N ILE A 432 9.30 -1.31 2.48
CA ILE A 432 8.94 -1.88 1.18
C ILE A 432 9.23 -0.89 0.06
N LEU A 433 8.76 0.35 0.18
CA LEU A 433 8.89 1.37 -0.87
C LEU A 433 10.34 1.82 -1.08
N LEU A 434 11.22 1.67 -0.08
CA LEU A 434 12.65 1.88 -0.27
C LEU A 434 13.22 0.92 -1.33
N GLY A 435 12.71 -0.30 -1.43
CA GLY A 435 13.06 -1.24 -2.49
C GLY A 435 12.79 -0.68 -3.89
N ASN A 436 11.73 0.13 -4.06
CA ASN A 436 11.43 0.78 -5.33
C ASN A 436 12.47 1.84 -5.72
N LEU A 437 13.13 2.50 -4.76
CA LEU A 437 14.27 3.39 -5.07
C LEU A 437 15.43 2.60 -5.67
N ALA A 438 15.73 1.41 -5.14
CA ALA A 438 16.76 0.54 -5.69
C ALA A 438 16.36 -0.02 -7.07
N VAL A 439 15.09 -0.38 -7.28
CA VAL A 439 14.58 -0.80 -8.60
C VAL A 439 14.75 0.35 -9.61
N TRP A 440 14.43 1.58 -9.24
CA TRP A 440 14.62 2.76 -10.08
C TRP A 440 16.11 2.98 -10.42
N ALA A 441 17.01 2.81 -9.46
CA ALA A 441 18.46 2.92 -9.64
C ALA A 441 19.05 1.77 -10.47
N ALA A 442 18.30 0.69 -10.71
CA ALA A 442 18.69 -0.49 -11.50
C ALA A 442 17.95 -0.54 -12.84
N ALA A 443 17.94 0.57 -13.60
CA ALA A 443 17.18 0.69 -14.84
C ALA A 443 17.66 -0.23 -15.98
N LYS A 444 18.92 -0.68 -15.95
CA LYS A 444 19.49 -1.54 -16.99
C LYS A 444 19.17 -3.00 -16.72
N GLY A 445 18.49 -3.65 -17.67
CA GLY A 445 18.34 -5.11 -17.71
C GLY A 445 19.50 -5.79 -18.42
N GLY A 446 19.48 -7.12 -18.42
CA GLY A 446 20.36 -7.95 -19.25
C GLY A 446 19.86 -8.01 -20.70
N GLU A 447 20.61 -8.71 -21.54
CA GLU A 447 20.24 -8.95 -22.94
C GLU A 447 18.92 -9.71 -23.04
N ASN A 448 18.13 -9.39 -24.06
CA ASN A 448 16.84 -10.03 -24.36
C ASN A 448 15.83 -10.04 -23.19
N GLY A 449 15.87 -9.02 -22.31
CA GLY A 449 14.98 -8.90 -21.15
C GLY A 449 15.33 -9.86 -20.00
N ALA A 450 16.56 -10.37 -19.96
CA ALA A 450 17.09 -11.11 -18.82
C ALA A 450 17.34 -10.19 -17.63
N MET A 451 17.59 -10.79 -16.46
CA MET A 451 18.03 -10.05 -15.27
C MET A 451 19.40 -9.43 -15.55
N GLY A 452 19.55 -8.12 -15.28
CA GLY A 452 20.81 -7.42 -15.38
C GLY A 452 21.72 -7.65 -14.17
N GLU A 453 22.84 -6.92 -14.16
CA GLU A 453 23.73 -6.84 -13.01
C GLU A 453 23.09 -6.01 -11.88
N TRP A 454 23.69 -6.08 -10.67
CA TRP A 454 23.29 -5.23 -9.57
C TRP A 454 23.47 -3.75 -9.94
N GLY A 455 22.38 -2.98 -9.81
CA GLY A 455 22.39 -1.54 -10.03
C GLY A 455 23.11 -0.77 -8.94
N GLU A 456 22.94 0.55 -8.93
CA GLU A 456 23.57 1.41 -7.91
C GLU A 456 22.99 1.10 -6.53
N LYS A 457 23.87 1.06 -5.51
CA LYS A 457 23.46 0.90 -4.12
C LYS A 457 22.93 2.23 -3.60
N VAL A 458 21.72 2.21 -3.05
CA VAL A 458 21.08 3.37 -2.42
C VAL A 458 21.32 3.30 -0.92
N GLU A 459 22.10 4.24 -0.36
CA GLU A 459 22.31 4.39 1.08
C GLU A 459 21.23 5.28 1.68
N TRP A 460 20.69 4.90 2.83
CA TRP A 460 19.48 5.46 3.36
C TRP A 460 19.59 5.91 4.80
N ASN A 461 19.10 7.12 5.07
CA ASN A 461 18.82 7.62 6.41
C ASN A 461 17.29 7.63 6.65
N ALA A 462 16.81 6.62 7.37
CA ALA A 462 15.39 6.46 7.65
C ALA A 462 14.81 7.56 8.54
N LYS A 463 15.62 8.16 9.42
CA LYS A 463 15.16 9.26 10.30
C LYS A 463 14.76 10.48 9.49
N ASP A 464 15.61 10.86 8.54
CA ASP A 464 15.47 12.10 7.78
C ASP A 464 14.79 11.89 6.42
N LEU A 465 14.51 10.62 6.05
CA LEU A 465 13.95 10.19 4.75
C LEU A 465 14.79 10.71 3.58
N VAL A 466 16.10 10.50 3.64
CA VAL A 466 17.02 10.96 2.59
C VAL A 466 17.98 9.85 2.13
N VAL A 467 18.32 9.88 0.85
CA VAL A 467 19.42 9.10 0.27
C VAL A 467 20.71 9.82 0.59
N THR A 468 21.63 9.16 1.32
CA THR A 468 22.85 9.80 1.82
C THR A 468 23.97 9.85 0.79
N ASN A 469 23.98 8.95 -0.18
CA ASN A 469 24.93 8.92 -1.28
C ASN A 469 24.34 9.44 -2.61
N LEU A 470 23.36 10.34 -2.57
CA LEU A 470 22.63 10.82 -3.76
C LEU A 470 23.58 11.44 -4.81
N ALA A 471 24.65 12.12 -4.36
CA ALA A 471 25.63 12.74 -5.25
C ALA A 471 26.43 11.72 -6.06
N ASP A 472 26.59 10.48 -5.57
CA ASP A 472 27.31 9.39 -6.21
C ASP A 472 26.46 8.60 -7.21
N LEU A 473 25.11 8.73 -7.11
CA LEU A 473 24.18 8.04 -8.01
C LEU A 473 24.11 8.74 -9.36
N LYS A 474 24.29 7.95 -10.41
CA LYS A 474 24.16 8.42 -11.81
C LYS A 474 22.72 8.39 -12.31
N THR A 475 21.86 7.66 -11.60
CA THR A 475 20.44 7.52 -11.96
C THR A 475 19.67 8.81 -11.60
N PRO A 476 18.93 9.43 -12.56
CA PRO A 476 18.24 10.67 -12.29
C PRO A 476 17.02 10.48 -11.38
N HIS A 477 16.63 11.53 -10.68
CA HIS A 477 15.35 11.66 -9.98
C HIS A 477 15.06 10.65 -8.86
N VAL A 478 16.05 9.92 -8.32
CA VAL A 478 15.84 8.97 -7.21
C VAL A 478 15.17 9.65 -6.02
N ALA A 479 15.59 10.87 -5.68
CA ALA A 479 15.03 11.63 -4.56
C ALA A 479 13.55 12.03 -4.79
N ASP A 480 13.12 12.22 -6.04
CA ASP A 480 11.74 12.62 -6.36
C ASP A 480 10.71 11.51 -6.04
N LEU A 481 11.16 10.25 -5.95
CA LEU A 481 10.30 9.12 -5.57
C LEU A 481 9.97 9.08 -4.07
N ILE A 482 10.77 9.76 -3.25
CA ILE A 482 10.58 9.77 -1.79
C ILE A 482 9.38 10.63 -1.42
N LYS A 483 9.33 11.86 -1.97
CA LYS A 483 8.28 12.84 -1.72
C LYS A 483 7.67 13.30 -3.04
N PRO A 484 6.37 13.06 -3.27
CA PRO A 484 5.74 13.41 -4.52
C PRO A 484 5.57 14.92 -4.68
N LYS A 485 5.68 15.39 -5.91
CA LYS A 485 5.17 16.68 -6.35
C LYS A 485 3.77 16.44 -6.91
N TYR A 486 2.75 16.83 -6.17
CA TYR A 486 1.37 16.64 -6.62
C TYR A 486 1.01 17.59 -7.75
N ALA A 487 0.26 17.06 -8.73
CA ALA A 487 -0.34 17.83 -9.80
C ALA A 487 -1.64 18.52 -9.36
N ASP A 488 -2.11 19.49 -10.13
CA ASP A 488 -3.45 20.10 -10.07
C ASP A 488 -3.92 20.62 -8.70
N GLY A 489 -3.02 21.23 -7.91
CA GLY A 489 -3.39 21.89 -6.68
C GLY A 489 -3.68 20.96 -5.51
N HIS A 490 -3.44 19.66 -5.65
CA HIS A 490 -3.42 18.75 -4.52
C HIS A 490 -2.23 19.06 -3.60
N ARG A 491 -2.44 19.00 -2.29
CA ARG A 491 -1.42 19.28 -1.28
C ARG A 491 -1.39 18.19 -0.22
N LEU A 492 -0.21 17.98 0.35
CA LEU A 492 0.00 17.11 1.52
C LEU A 492 -0.07 17.87 2.83
N ASP A 493 0.09 19.19 2.79
CA ASP A 493 0.06 20.13 3.91
C ASP A 493 -1.34 20.72 4.20
#